data_31ea8c583aff2ac5240ac5da45ea0e7f
#
_entry.id   31ea8c583aff2ac5240ac5da45ea0e7f
#
_cell.length_a   1.000
_cell.length_b   1.000
_cell.length_c   1.000
_cell.angle_alpha   90.00
_cell.angle_beta   90.00
_cell.angle_gamma   90.00
#
_symmetry.space_group_name_H-M   'P 1'
#
loop_
_entity.id
_entity.type
_entity.pdbx_description
1 polymer ?
#
loop_
_entity_poly.entity_id
_entity_poly.type
_entity_poly.pdbx_seq_one_letter_code
_entity_poly.pdbx_strand_id
1 'polypeptide(L)'
;MSKNKGFSDTSANRYSLALYELAKDTNSLVNVEINAKAFLNLISNNKDFKNFIKDPTLNREVLTSVINKISDNFKLEILFKNFVNFLVLKRRFFYLEQILKTFIEICSEKRGELKAEIKSAKLLNQDEIKKITDELSNNFKSQIKLNYIQDESLIGGLVVQVGSTMIDTSIKSCLLYTSPSPRDKRQSRMPSSA
;
A
#
# COMPACT_ATOMS: atom_id res chain seq x y z
N MET A 1 -21.85 -12.78 0.74
CA MET A 1 -21.44 -12.36 -0.61
C MET A 1 -19.91 -12.29 -0.62
N SER A 2 -19.25 -13.31 -1.15
CA SER A 2 -17.79 -13.35 -1.30
C SER A 2 -17.41 -12.33 -2.38
N LYS A 3 -16.75 -11.24 -1.97
CA LYS A 3 -16.24 -10.23 -2.90
C LYS A 3 -15.16 -10.88 -3.75
N ASN A 4 -15.28 -10.81 -5.06
CA ASN A 4 -14.26 -11.19 -6.07
C ASN A 4 -12.95 -10.40 -5.94
N LYS A 5 -12.42 -10.28 -4.74
CA LYS A 5 -11.21 -9.54 -4.43
C LYS A 5 -9.96 -10.21 -5.00
N GLY A 6 -9.93 -11.55 -5.03
CA GLY A 6 -8.77 -12.31 -5.47
C GLY A 6 -8.49 -12.27 -6.98
N PHE A 7 -9.51 -12.14 -7.84
CA PHE A 7 -9.30 -12.14 -9.30
C PHE A 7 -8.83 -10.78 -9.83
N SER A 8 -9.33 -9.68 -9.26
CA SER A 8 -8.88 -8.33 -9.62
C SER A 8 -7.44 -8.06 -9.19
N ASP A 9 -7.06 -8.50 -8.00
CA ASP A 9 -5.72 -8.31 -7.46
C ASP A 9 -4.67 -9.11 -8.25
N THR A 10 -5.00 -10.35 -8.62
CA THR A 10 -4.11 -11.20 -9.45
C THR A 10 -3.90 -10.61 -10.83
N SER A 11 -4.95 -10.04 -11.45
CA SER A 11 -4.86 -9.40 -12.76
C SER A 11 -4.07 -8.10 -12.68
N ALA A 12 -4.32 -7.24 -11.69
CA ALA A 12 -3.59 -6.01 -11.47
C ALA A 12 -2.08 -6.27 -11.26
N ASN A 13 -1.74 -7.28 -10.45
CA ASN A 13 -0.36 -7.68 -10.21
C ASN A 13 0.38 -8.10 -11.50
N ARG A 14 -0.27 -8.86 -12.38
CA ARG A 14 0.34 -9.28 -13.65
C ARG A 14 0.67 -8.10 -14.56
N TYR A 15 -0.26 -7.15 -14.69
CA TYR A 15 -0.03 -5.95 -15.51
C TYR A 15 1.01 -5.03 -14.90
N SER A 16 1.02 -4.89 -13.57
CA SER A 16 2.01 -4.08 -12.85
C SER A 16 3.41 -4.66 -12.96
N LEU A 17 3.54 -5.99 -12.86
CA LEU A 17 4.81 -6.71 -13.05
C LEU A 17 5.31 -6.54 -14.49
N ALA A 18 4.43 -6.72 -15.48
CA ALA A 18 4.80 -6.53 -16.89
C ALA A 18 5.27 -5.10 -17.18
N LEU A 19 4.58 -4.08 -16.60
CA LEU A 19 5.02 -2.69 -16.72
C LEU A 19 6.39 -2.47 -16.08
N TYR A 20 6.62 -3.08 -14.89
CA TYR A 20 7.91 -2.99 -14.21
C TYR A 20 9.05 -3.60 -15.02
N GLU A 21 8.85 -4.79 -15.58
CA GLU A 21 9.86 -5.47 -16.42
C GLU A 21 10.16 -4.66 -17.68
N LEU A 22 9.13 -4.19 -18.39
CA LEU A 22 9.31 -3.33 -19.57
C LEU A 22 10.05 -2.02 -19.23
N ALA A 23 9.69 -1.38 -18.13
CA ALA A 23 10.34 -0.14 -17.69
C ALA A 23 11.79 -0.37 -17.26
N LYS A 24 12.10 -1.55 -16.70
CA LYS A 24 13.47 -1.96 -16.35
C LYS A 24 14.30 -2.20 -17.61
N ASP A 25 13.79 -2.92 -18.58
CA ASP A 25 14.49 -3.25 -19.84
C ASP A 25 14.83 -2.00 -20.66
N THR A 26 13.96 -1.00 -20.61
CA THR A 26 14.16 0.30 -21.29
C THR A 26 14.92 1.33 -20.45
N ASN A 27 15.39 0.99 -19.24
CA ASN A 27 16.01 1.90 -18.28
C ASN A 27 15.19 3.18 -17.98
N SER A 28 13.87 3.12 -18.12
CA SER A 28 12.96 4.26 -17.99
C SER A 28 12.12 4.21 -16.69
N LEU A 29 12.51 3.37 -15.75
CA LEU A 29 11.77 3.05 -14.53
C LEU A 29 11.39 4.30 -13.73
N VAL A 30 12.33 5.25 -13.58
CA VAL A 30 12.12 6.50 -12.82
C VAL A 30 11.05 7.37 -13.51
N ASN A 31 11.14 7.52 -14.83
CA ASN A 31 10.20 8.33 -15.60
C ASN A 31 8.80 7.73 -15.58
N VAL A 32 8.70 6.41 -15.75
CA VAL A 32 7.41 5.70 -15.69
C VAL A 32 6.81 5.79 -14.30
N GLU A 33 7.60 5.73 -13.23
CA GLU A 33 7.11 5.90 -11.85
C GLU A 33 6.59 7.34 -11.60
N ILE A 34 7.29 8.35 -12.08
CA ILE A 34 6.83 9.76 -12.01
C ILE A 34 5.51 9.91 -12.75
N ASN A 35 5.41 9.37 -13.96
CA ASN A 35 4.20 9.42 -14.77
C ASN A 35 3.03 8.68 -14.10
N ALA A 36 3.28 7.52 -13.50
CA ALA A 36 2.30 6.76 -12.75
C ALA A 36 1.76 7.53 -11.54
N LYS A 37 2.64 8.20 -10.78
CA LYS A 37 2.26 9.06 -9.65
C LYS A 37 1.45 10.27 -10.10
N ALA A 38 1.87 10.95 -11.18
CA ALA A 38 1.14 12.08 -11.76
C ALA A 38 -0.26 11.66 -12.20
N PHE A 39 -0.37 10.49 -12.83
CA PHE A 39 -1.65 9.96 -13.30
C PHE A 39 -2.57 9.58 -12.13
N LEU A 40 -2.05 8.98 -11.06
CA LEU A 40 -2.80 8.69 -9.83
C LEU A 40 -3.30 9.97 -9.15
N ASN A 41 -2.48 11.01 -9.09
CA ASN A 41 -2.88 12.31 -8.55
C ASN A 41 -4.02 12.92 -9.39
N LEU A 42 -3.95 12.80 -10.70
CA LEU A 42 -5.00 13.25 -11.60
C LEU A 42 -6.32 12.51 -11.36
N ILE A 43 -6.27 11.18 -11.18
CA ILE A 43 -7.44 10.36 -10.84
C ILE A 43 -8.02 10.74 -9.47
N SER A 44 -7.17 11.04 -8.49
CA SER A 44 -7.59 11.37 -7.13
C SER A 44 -8.24 12.76 -7.04
N ASN A 45 -7.72 13.73 -7.80
CA ASN A 45 -8.17 15.11 -7.76
C ASN A 45 -9.43 15.35 -8.61
N ASN A 46 -9.70 14.51 -9.61
CA ASN A 46 -10.81 14.68 -10.53
C ASN A 46 -11.83 13.53 -10.40
N LYS A 47 -12.96 13.83 -9.76
CA LYS A 47 -14.05 12.86 -9.61
C LYS A 47 -14.63 12.42 -10.96
N ASP A 48 -14.74 13.35 -11.91
CA ASP A 48 -15.28 13.06 -13.26
C ASP A 48 -14.35 12.14 -14.03
N PHE A 49 -13.03 12.33 -13.94
CA PHE A 49 -12.07 11.44 -14.55
C PHE A 49 -12.07 10.05 -13.90
N LYS A 50 -12.27 9.98 -12.59
CA LYS A 50 -12.43 8.71 -11.87
C LYS A 50 -13.68 7.94 -12.32
N ASN A 51 -14.80 8.66 -12.51
CA ASN A 51 -16.03 8.06 -13.02
C ASN A 51 -15.87 7.61 -14.48
N PHE A 52 -15.19 8.43 -15.30
CA PHE A 52 -14.84 8.11 -16.68
C PHE A 52 -14.03 6.81 -16.80
N ILE A 53 -13.03 6.61 -15.93
CA ILE A 53 -12.25 5.37 -15.91
C ILE A 53 -13.10 4.15 -15.55
N LYS A 54 -14.07 4.32 -14.65
CA LYS A 54 -14.92 3.23 -14.14
C LYS A 54 -16.07 2.87 -15.05
N ASP A 55 -16.37 3.69 -16.04
CA ASP A 55 -17.50 3.46 -16.93
C ASP A 55 -17.13 2.42 -18.01
N PRO A 56 -17.75 1.21 -17.97
CA PRO A 56 -17.47 0.16 -18.94
C PRO A 56 -18.16 0.37 -20.29
N THR A 57 -19.07 1.35 -20.39
CA THR A 57 -19.89 1.58 -21.60
C THR A 57 -19.18 2.44 -22.64
N LEU A 58 -18.09 3.10 -22.26
CA LEU A 58 -17.36 4.01 -23.14
C LEU A 58 -16.73 3.31 -24.33
N ASN A 59 -16.86 3.94 -25.51
CA ASN A 59 -16.28 3.45 -26.72
C ASN A 59 -14.73 3.58 -26.66
N ARG A 60 -14.01 2.57 -27.21
CA ARG A 60 -12.55 2.54 -27.22
C ARG A 60 -11.93 3.75 -27.90
N GLU A 61 -12.56 4.24 -28.97
CA GLU A 61 -12.08 5.41 -29.72
C GLU A 61 -12.08 6.66 -28.85
N VAL A 62 -13.15 6.85 -28.07
CA VAL A 62 -13.27 7.98 -27.14
C VAL A 62 -12.20 7.88 -26.04
N LEU A 63 -12.02 6.68 -25.44
CA LEU A 63 -10.99 6.45 -24.43
C LEU A 63 -9.60 6.74 -24.99
N THR A 64 -9.28 6.21 -26.17
CA THR A 64 -7.96 6.42 -26.80
C THR A 64 -7.71 7.88 -27.14
N SER A 65 -8.72 8.62 -27.64
CA SER A 65 -8.59 10.05 -27.96
C SER A 65 -8.33 10.90 -26.70
N VAL A 66 -9.03 10.61 -25.60
CA VAL A 66 -8.83 11.30 -24.31
C VAL A 66 -7.45 11.01 -23.75
N ILE A 67 -7.03 9.75 -23.76
CA ILE A 67 -5.70 9.34 -23.26
C ILE A 67 -4.59 10.00 -24.09
N ASN A 68 -4.72 10.07 -25.40
CA ASN A 68 -3.74 10.73 -26.25
C ASN A 68 -3.63 12.23 -25.92
N LYS A 69 -4.74 12.93 -25.74
CA LYS A 69 -4.74 14.35 -25.33
C LYS A 69 -4.09 14.54 -23.97
N ILE A 70 -4.38 13.67 -23.00
CA ILE A 70 -3.75 13.71 -21.68
C ILE A 70 -2.25 13.45 -21.79
N SER A 71 -1.86 12.45 -22.59
CA SER A 71 -0.46 12.08 -22.81
C SER A 71 0.36 13.20 -23.41
N ASP A 72 -0.22 13.95 -24.35
CA ASP A 72 0.43 15.07 -25.02
C ASP A 72 0.57 16.27 -24.07
N ASN A 73 -0.43 16.54 -23.24
CA ASN A 73 -0.40 17.62 -22.24
C ASN A 73 0.62 17.37 -21.12
N PHE A 74 0.71 16.14 -20.64
CA PHE A 74 1.61 15.75 -19.54
C PHE A 74 2.99 15.29 -20.02
N LYS A 75 3.25 15.28 -21.34
CA LYS A 75 4.49 14.76 -21.96
C LYS A 75 4.85 13.39 -21.41
N LEU A 76 3.87 12.49 -21.36
CA LEU A 76 4.07 11.15 -20.84
C LEU A 76 5.04 10.38 -21.73
N GLU A 77 5.83 9.54 -21.09
CA GLU A 77 6.76 8.65 -21.79
C GLU A 77 6.01 7.71 -22.74
N ILE A 78 6.60 7.45 -23.91
CA ILE A 78 6.00 6.62 -24.98
C ILE A 78 5.62 5.24 -24.45
N LEU A 79 6.47 4.65 -23.60
CA LEU A 79 6.21 3.35 -22.99
C LEU A 79 4.94 3.37 -22.14
N PHE A 80 4.78 4.39 -21.29
CA PHE A 80 3.59 4.55 -20.44
C PHE A 80 2.32 4.78 -21.26
N LYS A 81 2.40 5.63 -22.31
CA LYS A 81 1.30 5.87 -23.26
C LYS A 81 0.86 4.57 -23.94
N ASN A 82 1.81 3.78 -24.43
CA ASN A 82 1.55 2.50 -25.08
C ASN A 82 0.92 1.49 -24.13
N PHE A 83 1.39 1.44 -22.88
CA PHE A 83 0.83 0.59 -21.85
C PHE A 83 -0.63 0.93 -21.54
N VAL A 84 -0.94 2.23 -21.36
CA VAL A 84 -2.33 2.68 -21.10
C VAL A 84 -3.23 2.35 -22.30
N ASN A 85 -2.78 2.60 -23.53
CA ASN A 85 -3.52 2.21 -24.74
C ASN A 85 -3.73 0.69 -24.83
N PHE A 86 -2.75 -0.11 -24.43
CA PHE A 86 -2.88 -1.56 -24.37
C PHE A 86 -3.98 -1.99 -23.36
N LEU A 87 -4.09 -1.35 -22.21
CA LEU A 87 -5.16 -1.60 -21.25
C LEU A 87 -6.55 -1.28 -21.82
N VAL A 88 -6.67 -0.21 -22.63
CA VAL A 88 -7.91 0.13 -23.33
C VAL A 88 -8.26 -0.95 -24.35
N LEU A 89 -7.29 -1.40 -25.16
CA LEU A 89 -7.49 -2.47 -26.13
C LEU A 89 -7.96 -3.77 -25.48
N LYS A 90 -7.43 -4.10 -24.31
CA LYS A 90 -7.80 -5.31 -23.56
C LYS A 90 -9.08 -5.15 -22.71
N ARG A 91 -9.75 -3.99 -22.77
CA ARG A 91 -10.92 -3.63 -21.97
C ARG A 91 -10.66 -3.73 -20.46
N ARG A 92 -9.45 -3.37 -20.02
CA ARG A 92 -9.02 -3.43 -18.60
C ARG A 92 -8.66 -2.06 -18.04
N PHE A 93 -9.10 -1.01 -18.70
CA PHE A 93 -8.83 0.38 -18.32
C PHE A 93 -9.41 0.73 -16.94
N PHE A 94 -10.55 0.15 -16.55
CA PHE A 94 -11.16 0.38 -15.24
C PHE A 94 -10.32 -0.14 -14.05
N TYR A 95 -9.32 -1.00 -14.29
CA TYR A 95 -8.36 -1.42 -13.28
C TYR A 95 -7.12 -0.53 -13.19
N LEU A 96 -7.03 0.51 -14.01
CA LEU A 96 -5.84 1.36 -14.11
C LEU A 96 -5.38 1.91 -12.76
N GLU A 97 -6.30 2.43 -11.95
CA GLU A 97 -5.99 2.96 -10.61
C GLU A 97 -5.29 1.89 -9.75
N GLN A 98 -5.80 0.68 -9.75
CA GLN A 98 -5.26 -0.43 -8.97
C GLN A 98 -3.91 -0.91 -9.53
N ILE A 99 -3.79 -1.03 -10.86
CA ILE A 99 -2.55 -1.42 -11.53
C ILE A 99 -1.43 -0.43 -11.20
N LEU A 100 -1.69 0.87 -11.27
CA LEU A 100 -0.68 1.89 -10.98
C LEU A 100 -0.28 1.92 -9.49
N LYS A 101 -1.22 1.71 -8.57
CA LYS A 101 -0.92 1.58 -7.14
C LYS A 101 0.01 0.39 -6.89
N THR A 102 -0.35 -0.77 -7.41
CA THR A 102 0.46 -1.99 -7.29
C THR A 102 1.83 -1.85 -7.97
N PHE A 103 1.90 -1.14 -9.12
CA PHE A 103 3.18 -0.86 -9.79
C PHE A 103 4.12 -0.04 -8.89
N ILE A 104 3.62 1.02 -8.25
CA ILE A 104 4.43 1.82 -7.31
C ILE A 104 4.86 0.98 -6.11
N GLU A 105 4.01 0.07 -5.65
CA GLU A 105 4.36 -0.86 -4.56
C GLU A 105 5.50 -1.80 -4.97
N ILE A 106 5.41 -2.41 -6.14
CA ILE A 106 6.47 -3.27 -6.69
C ILE A 106 7.78 -2.49 -6.86
N CYS A 107 7.73 -1.24 -7.35
CA CYS A 107 8.91 -0.39 -7.46
C CYS A 107 9.57 -0.13 -6.10
N SER A 108 8.78 0.15 -5.06
CA SER A 108 9.27 0.36 -3.70
C SER A 108 9.89 -0.91 -3.11
N GLU A 109 9.22 -2.06 -3.26
CA GLU A 109 9.72 -3.36 -2.79
C GLU A 109 11.03 -3.75 -3.48
N LYS A 110 11.12 -3.57 -4.79
CA LYS A 110 12.33 -3.89 -5.57
C LYS A 110 13.51 -2.97 -5.28
N ARG A 111 13.26 -1.75 -4.79
CA ARG A 111 14.30 -0.85 -4.26
C ARG A 111 14.73 -1.21 -2.84
N GLY A 112 14.10 -2.19 -2.22
CA GLY A 112 14.37 -2.54 -0.83
C GLY A 112 13.76 -1.55 0.17
N GLU A 113 12.80 -0.72 -0.25
CA GLU A 113 12.06 0.15 0.64
C GLU A 113 11.04 -0.70 1.42
N LEU A 114 11.15 -0.75 2.74
CA LEU A 114 10.19 -1.41 3.59
C LEU A 114 9.08 -0.43 3.99
N LYS A 115 7.84 -0.83 3.84
CA LYS A 115 6.72 -0.07 4.40
C LYS A 115 6.59 -0.43 5.87
N ALA A 116 6.68 0.57 6.73
CA ALA A 116 6.34 0.43 8.15
C ALA A 116 5.04 1.18 8.45
N GLU A 117 4.13 0.51 9.10
CA GLU A 117 2.90 1.10 9.61
C GLU A 117 3.02 1.24 11.13
N ILE A 118 2.89 2.47 11.63
CA ILE A 118 2.90 2.73 13.07
C ILE A 118 1.49 3.15 13.50
N LYS A 119 0.94 2.41 14.46
CA LYS A 119 -0.29 2.78 15.15
C LYS A 119 0.03 3.20 16.56
N SER A 120 -0.43 4.37 16.96
CA SER A 120 -0.26 4.90 18.31
C SER A 120 -1.56 5.47 18.87
N ALA A 121 -1.76 5.33 20.17
CA ALA A 121 -2.89 5.94 20.89
C ALA A 121 -2.76 7.48 20.98
N LYS A 122 -1.52 7.99 21.04
CA LYS A 122 -1.23 9.43 21.15
C LYS A 122 -0.69 9.97 19.83
N LEU A 123 -0.95 11.25 19.57
CA LEU A 123 -0.29 11.97 18.50
C LEU A 123 1.21 12.02 18.76
N LEU A 124 1.99 11.47 17.84
CA LEU A 124 3.45 11.52 17.87
C LEU A 124 3.95 12.83 17.24
N ASN A 125 4.97 13.41 17.86
CA ASN A 125 5.65 14.57 17.31
C ASN A 125 6.52 14.14 16.10
N GLN A 126 6.81 15.10 15.19
CA GLN A 126 7.65 14.83 14.03
C GLN A 126 9.05 14.32 14.39
N ASP A 127 9.59 14.77 15.51
CA ASP A 127 10.91 14.34 15.99
C ASP A 127 10.88 12.89 16.52
N GLU A 128 9.79 12.48 17.16
CA GLU A 128 9.59 11.09 17.62
C GLU A 128 9.44 10.16 16.42
N ILE A 129 8.67 10.57 15.42
CA ILE A 129 8.50 9.82 14.18
C ILE A 129 9.86 9.63 13.47
N LYS A 130 10.69 10.68 13.40
CA LYS A 130 12.04 10.58 12.82
C LYS A 130 12.93 9.61 13.59
N LYS A 131 12.98 9.71 14.92
CA LYS A 131 13.79 8.79 15.76
C LYS A 131 13.39 7.33 15.53
N ILE A 132 12.09 7.05 15.52
CA ILE A 132 11.58 5.69 15.27
C ILE A 132 11.96 5.23 13.85
N THR A 133 11.87 6.11 12.86
CA THR A 133 12.25 5.80 11.48
C THR A 133 13.75 5.46 11.38
N ASP A 134 14.60 6.23 12.05
CA ASP A 134 16.04 6.02 12.04
C ASP A 134 16.43 4.71 12.75
N GLU A 135 15.82 4.43 13.91
CA GLU A 135 16.02 3.17 14.62
C GLU A 135 15.58 1.95 13.81
N LEU A 136 14.40 2.04 13.19
CA LEU A 136 13.89 0.97 12.32
C LEU A 136 14.79 0.80 11.08
N SER A 137 15.25 1.90 10.47
CA SER A 137 16.14 1.86 9.30
C SER A 137 17.47 1.20 9.63
N ASN A 138 18.02 1.48 10.81
CA ASN A 138 19.25 0.86 11.29
C ASN A 138 19.09 -0.64 11.56
N ASN A 139 17.96 -1.04 12.18
CA ASN A 139 17.68 -2.44 12.49
C ASN A 139 17.43 -3.29 11.25
N PHE A 140 16.70 -2.76 10.28
CA PHE A 140 16.35 -3.49 9.05
C PHE A 140 17.34 -3.25 7.91
N LYS A 141 18.32 -2.36 8.07
CA LYS A 141 19.32 -1.98 7.02
C LYS A 141 18.68 -1.61 5.69
N SER A 142 17.51 -1.00 5.72
CA SER A 142 16.68 -0.66 4.56
C SER A 142 16.04 0.70 4.75
N GLN A 143 15.78 1.39 3.66
CA GLN A 143 15.00 2.62 3.73
C GLN A 143 13.55 2.28 4.10
N ILE A 144 13.03 2.90 5.16
CA ILE A 144 11.69 2.65 5.65
C ILE A 144 10.80 3.83 5.31
N LYS A 145 9.71 3.55 4.58
CA LYS A 145 8.60 4.49 4.42
C LYS A 145 7.61 4.27 5.53
N LEU A 146 7.54 5.25 6.43
CA LEU A 146 6.69 5.19 7.59
C LEU A 146 5.30 5.75 7.27
N ASN A 147 4.26 4.96 7.52
CA ASN A 147 2.87 5.39 7.51
C ASN A 147 2.37 5.44 8.94
N TYR A 148 2.01 6.63 9.41
CA TYR A 148 1.52 6.84 10.77
C TYR A 148 -0.01 6.88 10.78
N ILE A 149 -0.62 6.09 11.68
CA ILE A 149 -2.07 6.04 11.89
C ILE A 149 -2.34 6.23 13.39
N GLN A 150 -3.13 7.24 13.73
CA GLN A 150 -3.64 7.35 15.07
C GLN A 150 -4.79 6.36 15.26
N ASP A 151 -4.68 5.51 16.28
CA ASP A 151 -5.71 4.51 16.62
C ASP A 151 -6.09 4.67 18.10
N GLU A 152 -7.22 5.29 18.34
CA GLU A 152 -7.75 5.53 19.68
C GLU A 152 -8.21 4.25 20.40
N SER A 153 -8.33 3.14 19.66
CA SER A 153 -8.66 1.84 20.27
C SER A 153 -7.51 1.24 21.07
N LEU A 154 -6.29 1.77 20.89
CA LEU A 154 -5.13 1.44 21.71
C LEU A 154 -5.21 2.24 23.03
N ILE A 155 -5.26 1.53 24.15
CA ILE A 155 -5.26 2.16 25.49
C ILE A 155 -3.96 2.93 25.74
N GLY A 156 -2.87 2.50 25.10
CA GLY A 156 -1.54 3.09 25.16
C GLY A 156 -0.52 2.19 24.51
N GLY A 157 0.69 2.72 24.28
CA GLY A 157 1.76 2.02 23.59
C GLY A 157 1.78 2.26 22.09
N LEU A 158 2.55 1.46 21.40
CA LEU A 158 2.86 1.59 19.98
C LEU A 158 2.80 0.21 19.31
N VAL A 159 2.15 0.14 18.18
CA VAL A 159 2.17 -1.04 17.30
C VAL A 159 2.92 -0.67 16.04
N VAL A 160 4.00 -1.38 15.76
CA VAL A 160 4.81 -1.18 14.56
C VAL A 160 4.72 -2.43 13.70
N GLN A 161 4.26 -2.29 12.49
CA GLN A 161 4.26 -3.36 11.49
C GLN A 161 5.24 -3.01 10.38
N VAL A 162 6.28 -3.82 10.19
CA VAL A 162 7.27 -3.67 9.12
C VAL A 162 7.15 -4.87 8.18
N GLY A 163 6.53 -4.66 7.02
CA GLY A 163 6.23 -5.76 6.10
C GLY A 163 5.36 -6.84 6.76
N SER A 164 5.91 -8.05 6.91
CA SER A 164 5.25 -9.18 7.58
C SER A 164 5.54 -9.27 9.09
N THR A 165 6.48 -8.47 9.60
CA THR A 165 6.88 -8.48 11.01
C THR A 165 6.08 -7.45 11.78
N MET A 166 5.40 -7.88 12.85
CA MET A 166 4.63 -7.01 13.73
C MET A 166 5.29 -6.98 15.11
N ILE A 167 5.55 -5.78 15.60
CA ILE A 167 6.08 -5.50 16.93
C ILE A 167 4.98 -4.76 17.70
N ASP A 168 4.33 -5.42 18.62
CA ASP A 168 3.25 -4.87 19.41
C ASP A 168 3.72 -4.61 20.85
N THR A 169 3.92 -3.35 21.18
CA THR A 169 4.25 -2.88 22.53
C THR A 169 3.05 -2.19 23.22
N SER A 170 1.84 -2.48 22.74
CA SER A 170 0.63 -1.89 23.32
C SER A 170 0.34 -2.45 24.71
N ILE A 171 -0.18 -1.59 25.60
CA ILE A 171 -0.63 -1.98 26.94
C ILE A 171 -1.73 -3.04 26.86
N LYS A 172 -2.56 -2.99 25.82
CA LYS A 172 -3.64 -3.96 25.58
C LYS A 172 -3.09 -5.37 25.38
N SER A 173 -2.01 -5.52 24.60
CA SER A 173 -1.33 -6.80 24.39
C SER A 173 -0.68 -7.28 25.70
N CYS A 174 -0.01 -6.39 26.41
CA CYS A 174 0.61 -6.70 27.70
C CYS A 174 -0.41 -7.20 28.74
N LEU A 175 -1.57 -6.57 28.85
CA LEU A 175 -2.65 -6.98 29.76
C LEU A 175 -3.28 -8.32 29.39
N LEU A 176 -3.39 -8.62 28.12
CA LEU A 176 -3.90 -9.92 27.66
C LEU A 176 -2.94 -11.07 27.99
N TYR A 177 -1.63 -10.83 27.92
CA TYR A 177 -0.60 -11.84 28.26
C TYR A 177 -0.37 -11.95 29.77
N THR A 178 -0.66 -10.93 30.58
CA THR A 178 -0.54 -10.95 32.04
C THR A 178 -1.80 -11.41 32.75
N SER A 179 -2.90 -11.67 32.04
CA SER A 179 -4.10 -12.27 32.61
C SER A 179 -3.75 -13.70 33.08
N PRO A 180 -3.84 -14.00 34.40
CA PRO A 180 -3.44 -15.31 34.92
C PRO A 180 -4.25 -16.41 34.24
N SER A 181 -3.55 -17.42 33.73
CA SER A 181 -4.14 -18.58 33.12
C SER A 181 -5.16 -19.22 34.09
N PRO A 182 -6.30 -19.73 33.60
CA PRO A 182 -7.24 -20.48 34.45
C PRO A 182 -6.60 -21.66 35.22
N ARG A 183 -5.40 -22.07 34.81
CA ARG A 183 -4.61 -23.12 35.52
C ARG A 183 -4.00 -22.62 36.84
N ASP A 184 -3.64 -21.34 36.94
CA ASP A 184 -3.01 -20.80 38.17
C ASP A 184 -3.98 -20.65 39.34
N LYS A 185 -5.29 -20.62 39.08
CA LYS A 185 -6.32 -20.60 40.12
C LYS A 185 -6.52 -21.95 40.85
N ARG A 186 -5.88 -23.04 40.39
CA ARG A 186 -6.06 -24.36 41.02
C ARG A 186 -5.07 -24.70 42.13
N GLN A 187 -4.03 -23.90 42.33
CA GLN A 187 -2.98 -24.19 43.32
C GLN A 187 -3.18 -23.57 44.71
N SER A 188 -4.23 -22.79 44.96
CA SER A 188 -4.46 -22.17 46.26
C SER A 188 -5.47 -22.92 47.17
N ARG A 189 -5.69 -24.20 46.93
CA ARG A 189 -6.43 -25.06 47.92
C ARG A 189 -5.47 -26.07 48.52
N MET A 190 -4.65 -25.62 49.46
CA MET A 190 -4.12 -26.50 50.49
C MET A 190 -5.20 -26.71 51.56
N PRO A 191 -5.62 -27.95 51.88
CA PRO A 191 -6.44 -28.21 53.02
C PRO A 191 -5.59 -28.01 54.28
N SER A 192 -6.02 -27.14 55.16
CA SER A 192 -5.58 -27.07 56.53
C SER A 192 -6.00 -28.36 57.21
N SER A 193 -5.06 -29.26 57.49
CA SER A 193 -5.27 -30.38 58.38
C SER A 193 -4.79 -30.02 59.78
N ALA A 194 -5.67 -30.21 60.70
CA ALA A 194 -5.54 -30.09 62.16
C ALA A 194 -4.35 -30.85 62.74
#